data_75c1472b7e49de524ed0799b7ee5c4e0
#
_entry.id   75c1472b7e49de524ed0799b7ee5c4e0
#
_cell.length_a   1.000
_cell.length_b   1.000
_cell.length_c   1.000
_cell.angle_alpha   90.00
_cell.angle_beta   90.00
_cell.angle_gamma   90.00
#
_symmetry.space_group_name_H-M   'P 1'
#
loop_
_entity.id
_entity.type
_entity.pdbx_description
1 polymer ?
#
loop_
_entity_poly.entity_id
_entity_poly.type
_entity_poly.pdbx_seq_one_letter_code
_entity_poly.pdbx_strand_id
1 'polypeptide(L)'
;NVSAEKLHGDIKSNVGALMSGIQQGGVVEIKKTTQLAGLVVDSVVRNPDAFSWLSRIRDKDEFTYGHIVRSAVWAGVFGRHIGLDKKDMNMLVSGVLLKDIGKVKLPESLLTLDEKSRSPEQEAEYRCYVNYGVDTLKATSGVPAEVIHIVKNHCERFDGSGYPQGLIGDKIPFLAKVAGIVTTYDAVTN
;
A
#
# COMPACT_ATOMS: atom_id res chain seq x y z
N ASN A 1 24.99 7.50 4.93
CA ASN A 1 23.88 8.18 4.24
C ASN A 1 23.57 7.40 2.96
N VAL A 2 22.54 6.58 3.01
CA VAL A 2 21.99 6.00 1.79
C VAL A 2 21.31 7.15 1.06
N SER A 3 21.72 7.39 -0.21
CA SER A 3 21.07 8.44 -1.00
C SER A 3 19.60 8.08 -1.21
N ALA A 4 18.81 9.08 -1.37
CA ALA A 4 17.40 8.99 -1.61
C ALA A 4 17.07 8.06 -2.80
N GLU A 5 17.79 8.21 -3.90
CA GLU A 5 17.64 7.40 -5.10
C GLU A 5 17.94 5.92 -4.85
N LYS A 6 18.97 5.63 -4.06
CA LYS A 6 19.29 4.25 -3.69
C LYS A 6 18.18 3.60 -2.87
N LEU A 7 17.64 4.34 -1.86
CA LEU A 7 16.54 3.83 -1.05
C LEU A 7 15.29 3.57 -1.89
N HIS A 8 14.96 4.45 -2.83
CA HIS A 8 13.84 4.25 -3.77
C HIS A 8 14.04 3.01 -4.62
N GLY A 9 15.23 2.85 -5.23
CA GLY A 9 15.56 1.66 -6.02
C GLY A 9 15.46 0.38 -5.21
N ASP A 10 15.96 0.39 -3.97
CA ASP A 10 15.90 -0.76 -3.07
C ASP A 10 14.45 -1.12 -2.71
N ILE A 11 13.60 -0.13 -2.40
CA ILE A 11 12.17 -0.35 -2.09
C ILE A 11 11.46 -0.92 -3.32
N LYS A 12 11.63 -0.32 -4.50
CA LYS A 12 11.01 -0.77 -5.75
C LYS A 12 11.38 -2.21 -6.08
N SER A 13 12.67 -2.54 -6.03
CA SER A 13 13.19 -3.90 -6.28
C SER A 13 12.60 -4.92 -5.29
N ASN A 14 12.54 -4.58 -4.01
CA ASN A 14 12.02 -5.48 -2.98
C ASN A 14 10.49 -5.65 -3.07
N VAL A 15 9.73 -4.60 -3.41
CA VAL A 15 8.28 -4.70 -3.66
C VAL A 15 8.04 -5.59 -4.89
N GLY A 16 8.80 -5.41 -5.97
CA GLY A 16 8.71 -6.25 -7.15
C GLY A 16 9.00 -7.73 -6.85
N ALA A 17 10.07 -8.00 -6.10
CA ALA A 17 10.42 -9.36 -5.68
C ALA A 17 9.34 -9.98 -4.78
N LEU A 18 8.75 -9.19 -3.86
CA LEU A 18 7.66 -9.64 -3.00
C LEU A 18 6.44 -10.05 -3.82
N MET A 19 6.00 -9.20 -4.74
CA MET A 19 4.82 -9.47 -5.58
C MET A 19 5.04 -10.66 -6.51
N SER A 20 6.21 -10.74 -7.16
CA SER A 20 6.57 -11.88 -8.01
C SER A 20 6.65 -13.18 -7.23
N GLY A 21 7.21 -13.16 -6.02
CA GLY A 21 7.27 -14.33 -5.14
C GLY A 21 5.88 -14.86 -4.80
N ILE A 22 4.94 -13.97 -4.50
CA ILE A 22 3.56 -14.36 -4.18
C ILE A 22 2.83 -14.90 -5.42
N GLN A 23 3.03 -14.29 -6.59
CA GLN A 23 2.49 -14.78 -7.86
C GLN A 23 2.91 -16.23 -8.15
N GLN A 24 4.13 -16.59 -7.79
CA GLN A 24 4.68 -17.93 -7.93
C GLN A 24 4.28 -18.89 -6.79
N GLY A 25 3.32 -18.51 -5.95
CA GLY A 25 2.85 -19.32 -4.82
C GLY A 25 3.74 -19.23 -3.57
N GLY A 26 4.66 -18.29 -3.51
CA GLY A 26 5.51 -18.03 -2.36
C GLY A 26 4.78 -17.38 -1.18
N VAL A 27 5.41 -17.40 -0.02
CA VAL A 27 4.91 -16.80 1.22
C VAL A 27 5.38 -15.36 1.34
N VAL A 28 4.54 -14.49 1.92
CA VAL A 28 4.92 -13.11 2.22
C VAL A 28 6.07 -13.07 3.22
N GLU A 29 7.20 -12.51 2.83
CA GLU A 29 8.33 -12.31 3.72
C GLU A 29 8.11 -11.07 4.61
N ILE A 30 7.29 -11.23 5.67
CA ILE A 30 6.91 -10.11 6.54
C ILE A 30 8.10 -9.37 7.15
N LYS A 31 9.19 -10.07 7.45
CA LYS A 31 10.43 -9.45 7.99
C LYS A 31 11.02 -8.44 7.00
N LYS A 32 11.08 -8.78 5.71
CA LYS A 32 11.55 -7.85 4.67
C LYS A 32 10.62 -6.65 4.53
N THR A 33 9.32 -6.87 4.53
CA THR A 33 8.34 -5.77 4.47
C THR A 33 8.48 -4.81 5.65
N THR A 34 8.62 -5.35 6.87
CA THR A 34 8.84 -4.54 8.08
C THR A 34 10.17 -3.77 8.03
N GLN A 35 11.22 -4.38 7.51
CA GLN A 35 12.51 -3.68 7.31
C GLN A 35 12.38 -2.54 6.30
N LEU A 36 11.69 -2.77 5.18
CA LEU A 36 11.44 -1.73 4.18
C LEU A 36 10.60 -0.57 4.74
N ALA A 37 9.54 -0.89 5.49
CA ALA A 37 8.75 0.12 6.17
C ALA A 37 9.62 0.95 7.14
N GLY A 38 10.47 0.30 7.91
CA GLY A 38 11.43 0.97 8.81
C GLY A 38 12.38 1.91 8.07
N LEU A 39 12.89 1.52 6.91
CA LEU A 39 13.74 2.37 6.08
C LEU A 39 13.01 3.61 5.56
N VAL A 40 11.75 3.46 5.12
CA VAL A 40 10.89 4.58 4.69
C VAL A 40 10.67 5.53 5.85
N VAL A 41 10.22 5.01 7.00
CA VAL A 41 9.94 5.81 8.20
C VAL A 41 11.18 6.55 8.67
N ASP A 42 12.32 5.86 8.78
CA ASP A 42 13.59 6.47 9.21
C ASP A 42 14.07 7.55 8.23
N SER A 43 13.83 7.36 6.92
CA SER A 43 14.17 8.37 5.91
C SER A 43 13.30 9.62 6.05
N VAL A 44 11.98 9.43 6.20
CA VAL A 44 11.04 10.55 6.35
C VAL A 44 11.26 11.31 7.66
N VAL A 45 11.57 10.60 8.76
CA VAL A 45 11.84 11.24 10.06
C VAL A 45 13.11 12.08 10.02
N ARG A 46 14.15 11.60 9.31
CA ARG A 46 15.44 12.28 9.23
C ARG A 46 15.46 13.45 8.24
N ASN A 47 14.63 13.39 7.19
CA ASN A 47 14.64 14.38 6.13
C ASN A 47 13.26 15.02 5.95
N PRO A 48 13.05 16.26 6.45
CA PRO A 48 11.79 17.00 6.27
C PRO A 48 11.45 17.27 4.80
N ASP A 49 12.47 17.37 3.94
CA ASP A 49 12.34 17.65 2.51
C ASP A 49 12.05 16.37 1.66
N ALA A 50 11.64 15.29 2.31
CA ALA A 50 11.20 14.07 1.60
C ALA A 50 10.11 14.34 0.56
N PHE A 51 9.38 15.45 0.67
CA PHE A 51 8.46 15.98 -0.34
C PHE A 51 9.13 16.26 -1.69
N SER A 52 10.36 16.77 -1.70
CA SER A 52 11.09 17.05 -2.94
C SER A 52 11.48 15.78 -3.71
N TRP A 53 11.39 14.65 -3.07
CA TRP A 53 11.66 13.35 -3.60
C TRP A 53 10.50 12.77 -4.42
N LEU A 54 9.30 12.92 -3.89
CA LEU A 54 8.09 12.43 -4.53
C LEU A 54 7.87 13.09 -5.89
N SER A 55 8.28 14.37 -6.03
CA SER A 55 8.22 15.07 -7.32
C SER A 55 9.23 14.57 -8.36
N ARG A 56 10.27 13.84 -7.94
CA ARG A 56 11.30 13.26 -8.81
C ARG A 56 11.01 11.80 -9.20
N ILE A 57 10.08 11.13 -8.52
CA ILE A 57 9.67 9.74 -8.80
C ILE A 57 8.65 9.69 -9.97
N ARG A 58 8.68 10.63 -10.88
CA ARG A 58 7.93 10.58 -12.14
C ARG A 58 8.75 9.84 -13.20
N ASP A 59 8.93 8.54 -13.03
CA ASP A 59 9.56 7.72 -14.05
C ASP A 59 8.51 7.18 -15.02
N LYS A 60 8.80 7.30 -16.32
CA LYS A 60 7.90 6.97 -17.42
C LYS A 60 7.61 5.47 -17.60
N ASP A 61 8.30 4.59 -16.87
CA ASP A 61 8.25 3.14 -17.10
C ASP A 61 7.51 2.35 -16.00
N GLU A 62 6.57 2.97 -15.26
CA GLU A 62 6.16 2.44 -13.96
C GLU A 62 4.72 1.99 -13.82
N PHE A 63 4.27 1.11 -14.68
CA PHE A 63 2.90 0.60 -14.54
C PHE A 63 2.66 -0.34 -13.35
N THR A 64 3.69 -0.97 -12.74
CA THR A 64 3.40 -2.08 -11.83
C THR A 64 3.57 -1.79 -10.34
N TYR A 65 4.61 -1.07 -9.92
CA TYR A 65 4.91 -0.93 -8.47
C TYR A 65 5.18 0.51 -8.01
N GLY A 66 5.30 1.44 -8.91
CA GLY A 66 5.62 2.84 -8.60
C GLY A 66 4.61 3.48 -7.65
N HIS A 67 3.31 3.24 -7.86
CA HIS A 67 2.26 3.75 -6.99
C HIS A 67 2.33 3.17 -5.56
N ILE A 68 2.78 1.91 -5.40
CA ILE A 68 2.94 1.31 -4.06
C ILE A 68 4.04 2.04 -3.30
N VAL A 69 5.17 2.27 -3.97
CA VAL A 69 6.33 2.96 -3.37
C VAL A 69 5.98 4.41 -3.03
N ARG A 70 5.35 5.15 -3.95
CA ARG A 70 4.92 6.53 -3.71
C ARG A 70 3.91 6.61 -2.56
N SER A 71 2.89 5.76 -2.57
CA SER A 71 1.90 5.71 -1.49
C SER A 71 2.54 5.39 -0.13
N ALA A 72 3.56 4.51 -0.09
CA ALA A 72 4.30 4.19 1.13
C ALA A 72 5.09 5.40 1.66
N VAL A 73 5.74 6.16 0.77
CA VAL A 73 6.43 7.41 1.15
C VAL A 73 5.41 8.45 1.62
N TRP A 74 4.29 8.63 0.91
CA TRP A 74 3.19 9.50 1.36
C TRP A 74 2.66 9.10 2.73
N ALA A 75 2.51 7.81 2.99
CA ALA A 75 2.06 7.30 4.29
C ALA A 75 3.04 7.71 5.41
N GLY A 76 4.34 7.59 5.18
CA GLY A 76 5.36 8.05 6.12
C GLY A 76 5.31 9.56 6.35
N VAL A 77 5.28 10.36 5.27
CA VAL A 77 5.24 11.84 5.34
C VAL A 77 3.99 12.32 6.05
N PHE A 78 2.81 11.82 5.65
CA PHE A 78 1.55 12.22 6.25
C PHE A 78 1.41 11.72 7.69
N GLY A 79 1.83 10.48 7.96
CA GLY A 79 1.86 9.93 9.32
C GLY A 79 2.70 10.78 10.28
N ARG A 80 3.89 11.23 9.84
CA ARG A 80 4.71 12.18 10.59
C ARG A 80 3.98 13.51 10.81
N HIS A 81 3.37 14.05 9.76
CA HIS A 81 2.68 15.35 9.82
C HIS A 81 1.53 15.36 10.84
N ILE A 82 0.77 14.27 10.93
CA ILE A 82 -0.33 14.13 11.89
C ILE A 82 0.14 13.64 13.27
N GLY A 83 1.43 13.48 13.49
CA GLY A 83 2.01 13.17 14.79
C GLY A 83 1.92 11.69 15.20
N LEU A 84 1.86 10.75 14.25
CA LEU A 84 1.95 9.33 14.57
C LEU A 84 3.28 9.00 15.23
N ASP A 85 3.27 8.13 16.20
CA ASP A 85 4.49 7.56 16.73
C ASP A 85 5.18 6.62 15.73
N LYS A 86 6.43 6.26 16.02
CA LYS A 86 7.23 5.42 15.10
C LYS A 86 6.61 4.03 14.89
N LYS A 87 5.92 3.49 15.90
CA LYS A 87 5.26 2.18 15.81
C LYS A 87 4.10 2.25 14.82
N ASP A 88 3.21 3.22 14.99
CA ASP A 88 2.04 3.39 14.14
C ASP A 88 2.44 3.76 12.71
N MET A 89 3.50 4.58 12.53
CA MET A 89 4.06 4.85 11.21
C MET A 89 4.57 3.57 10.52
N ASN A 90 5.27 2.69 11.25
CA ASN A 90 5.73 1.42 10.69
C ASN A 90 4.54 0.50 10.31
N MET A 91 3.47 0.45 11.13
CA MET A 91 2.26 -0.32 10.79
C MET A 91 1.58 0.24 9.55
N LEU A 92 1.41 1.57 9.48
CA LEU A 92 0.81 2.26 8.35
C LEU A 92 1.58 1.99 7.04
N VAL A 93 2.89 2.22 7.05
CA VAL A 93 3.72 2.02 5.86
C VAL A 93 3.75 0.54 5.44
N SER A 94 3.84 -0.40 6.40
CA SER A 94 3.76 -1.84 6.10
C SER A 94 2.42 -2.21 5.46
N GLY A 95 1.31 -1.69 5.98
CA GLY A 95 -0.02 -1.92 5.42
C GLY A 95 -0.17 -1.37 4.00
N VAL A 96 0.37 -0.17 3.75
CA VAL A 96 0.35 0.45 2.41
C VAL A 96 1.24 -0.31 1.42
N LEU A 97 2.40 -0.83 1.83
CA LEU A 97 3.23 -1.69 0.98
C LEU A 97 2.53 -2.99 0.58
N LEU A 98 1.66 -3.52 1.44
CA LEU A 98 0.98 -4.81 1.26
C LEU A 98 -0.47 -4.68 0.74
N LYS A 99 -1.03 -3.47 0.63
CA LYS A 99 -2.45 -3.25 0.32
C LYS A 99 -2.92 -3.91 -0.98
N ASP A 100 -2.05 -3.99 -1.95
CA ASP A 100 -2.35 -4.50 -3.30
C ASP A 100 -1.93 -5.96 -3.51
N ILE A 101 -1.45 -6.64 -2.46
CA ILE A 101 -0.89 -7.99 -2.54
C ILE A 101 -1.88 -9.03 -3.14
N GLY A 102 -3.16 -8.84 -2.91
CA GLY A 102 -4.20 -9.74 -3.45
C GLY A 102 -4.43 -9.58 -4.95
N LYS A 103 -3.96 -8.50 -5.58
CA LYS A 103 -4.08 -8.30 -7.03
C LYS A 103 -3.37 -9.39 -7.83
N VAL A 104 -2.35 -10.03 -7.27
CA VAL A 104 -1.67 -11.16 -7.91
C VAL A 104 -2.58 -12.37 -8.19
N LYS A 105 -3.74 -12.43 -7.55
CA LYS A 105 -4.75 -13.48 -7.76
C LYS A 105 -5.83 -13.11 -8.77
N LEU A 106 -5.81 -11.88 -9.27
CA LEU A 106 -6.74 -11.44 -10.31
C LEU A 106 -6.23 -11.82 -11.70
N PRO A 107 -7.13 -12.07 -12.66
CA PRO A 107 -6.77 -12.24 -14.06
C PRO A 107 -6.07 -10.99 -14.61
N GLU A 108 -5.02 -11.17 -15.41
CA GLU A 108 -4.29 -10.06 -16.04
C GLU A 108 -5.20 -9.16 -16.88
N SER A 109 -6.17 -9.77 -17.57
CA SER A 109 -7.17 -9.03 -18.34
C SER A 109 -7.98 -8.04 -17.51
N LEU A 110 -8.20 -8.35 -16.21
CA LEU A 110 -8.93 -7.46 -15.31
C LEU A 110 -8.02 -6.37 -14.73
N LEU A 111 -6.73 -6.66 -14.53
CA LEU A 111 -5.75 -5.70 -14.02
C LEU A 111 -5.43 -4.59 -15.02
N THR A 112 -5.50 -4.90 -16.32
CA THR A 112 -5.20 -3.96 -17.41
C THR A 112 -6.41 -3.11 -17.83
N LEU A 113 -7.63 -3.46 -17.39
CA LEU A 113 -8.83 -2.68 -17.67
C LEU A 113 -8.87 -1.40 -16.84
N ASP A 114 -9.12 -0.27 -17.51
CA ASP A 114 -9.46 0.98 -16.85
C ASP A 114 -10.71 0.78 -15.98
N GLU A 115 -10.72 1.39 -14.79
CA GLU A 115 -11.83 1.35 -13.85
C GLU A 115 -13.17 1.71 -14.50
N LYS A 116 -13.19 2.76 -15.34
CA LYS A 116 -14.39 3.23 -16.07
C LYS A 116 -14.88 2.27 -17.15
N SER A 117 -14.03 1.33 -17.55
CA SER A 117 -14.33 0.37 -18.62
C SER A 117 -14.80 -0.99 -18.08
N ARG A 118 -14.78 -1.19 -16.76
CA ARG A 118 -15.22 -2.44 -16.12
C ARG A 118 -16.75 -2.52 -16.10
N SER A 119 -17.28 -3.69 -16.44
CA SER A 119 -18.69 -3.99 -16.15
C SER A 119 -18.91 -4.09 -14.62
N PRO A 120 -20.18 -4.04 -14.14
CA PRO A 120 -20.47 -4.23 -12.71
C PRO A 120 -19.92 -5.56 -12.17
N GLU A 121 -19.97 -6.63 -12.94
CA GLU A 121 -19.46 -7.95 -12.57
C GLU A 121 -17.93 -7.94 -12.49
N GLN A 122 -17.27 -7.32 -13.46
CA GLN A 122 -15.81 -7.16 -13.47
C GLN A 122 -15.32 -6.29 -12.31
N GLU A 123 -16.07 -5.25 -11.98
CA GLU A 123 -15.74 -4.41 -10.82
C GLU A 123 -15.93 -5.18 -9.51
N ALA A 124 -16.98 -5.97 -9.38
CA ALA A 124 -17.19 -6.83 -8.22
C ALA A 124 -16.04 -7.86 -8.06
N GLU A 125 -15.62 -8.48 -9.16
CA GLU A 125 -14.47 -9.39 -9.18
C GLU A 125 -13.17 -8.66 -8.83
N TYR A 126 -12.94 -7.47 -9.41
CA TYR A 126 -11.74 -6.67 -9.09
C TYR A 126 -11.65 -6.38 -7.60
N ARG A 127 -12.73 -5.95 -6.96
CA ARG A 127 -12.76 -5.63 -5.52
C ARG A 127 -12.40 -6.81 -4.61
N CYS A 128 -12.51 -8.04 -5.10
CA CYS A 128 -12.12 -9.24 -4.36
C CYS A 128 -10.63 -9.28 -4.00
N TYR A 129 -9.76 -8.49 -4.69
CA TYR A 129 -8.34 -8.46 -4.35
C TYR A 129 -8.07 -8.09 -2.89
N VAL A 130 -8.92 -7.26 -2.28
CA VAL A 130 -8.79 -6.90 -0.86
C VAL A 130 -8.90 -8.15 0.02
N ASN A 131 -9.93 -8.97 -0.22
CA ASN A 131 -10.12 -10.22 0.52
C ASN A 131 -8.99 -11.23 0.26
N TYR A 132 -8.55 -11.36 -1.00
CA TYR A 132 -7.40 -12.22 -1.35
C TYR A 132 -6.12 -11.79 -0.63
N GLY A 133 -5.90 -10.49 -0.49
CA GLY A 133 -4.79 -9.93 0.27
C GLY A 133 -4.90 -10.26 1.76
N VAL A 134 -6.06 -10.07 2.34
CA VAL A 134 -6.33 -10.41 3.76
C VAL A 134 -6.10 -11.90 4.03
N ASP A 135 -6.61 -12.78 3.16
CA ASP A 135 -6.45 -14.23 3.31
C ASP A 135 -4.97 -14.64 3.23
N THR A 136 -4.24 -14.05 2.28
CA THR A 136 -2.79 -14.27 2.15
C THR A 136 -2.03 -13.84 3.41
N LEU A 137 -2.37 -12.67 3.97
CA LEU A 137 -1.71 -12.17 5.18
C LEU A 137 -2.08 -12.96 6.43
N LYS A 138 -3.34 -13.41 6.55
CA LYS A 138 -3.76 -14.29 7.65
C LYS A 138 -3.07 -15.66 7.64
N ALA A 139 -2.79 -16.18 6.45
CA ALA A 139 -2.03 -17.41 6.29
C ALA A 139 -0.51 -17.24 6.54
N THR A 140 -0.04 -15.99 6.63
CA THR A 140 1.37 -15.66 6.86
C THR A 140 1.63 -15.47 8.35
N SER A 141 2.56 -16.25 8.91
CA SER A 141 2.94 -16.11 10.32
C SER A 141 3.65 -14.78 10.60
N GLY A 142 3.33 -14.15 11.73
CA GLY A 142 4.00 -12.96 12.23
C GLY A 142 3.52 -11.64 11.63
N VAL A 143 2.45 -11.63 10.83
CA VAL A 143 1.82 -10.38 10.36
C VAL A 143 1.04 -9.74 11.51
N PRO A 144 1.32 -8.48 11.88
CA PRO A 144 0.55 -7.77 12.88
C PRO A 144 -0.92 -7.60 12.46
N ALA A 145 -1.84 -7.74 13.42
CA ALA A 145 -3.27 -7.57 13.16
C ALA A 145 -3.60 -6.19 12.57
N GLU A 146 -2.90 -5.15 13.03
CA GLU A 146 -3.05 -3.78 12.53
C GLU A 146 -2.75 -3.67 11.03
N VAL A 147 -1.71 -4.34 10.55
CA VAL A 147 -1.36 -4.39 9.13
C VAL A 147 -2.48 -5.05 8.33
N ILE A 148 -3.05 -6.15 8.84
CA ILE A 148 -4.20 -6.83 8.21
C ILE A 148 -5.42 -5.89 8.18
N HIS A 149 -5.69 -5.15 9.26
CA HIS A 149 -6.78 -4.18 9.32
C HIS A 149 -6.61 -3.05 8.30
N ILE A 150 -5.39 -2.55 8.10
CA ILE A 150 -5.10 -1.54 7.08
C ILE A 150 -5.39 -2.11 5.69
N VAL A 151 -4.86 -3.29 5.36
CA VAL A 151 -5.08 -3.95 4.06
C VAL A 151 -6.55 -4.23 3.82
N LYS A 152 -7.29 -4.65 4.84
CA LYS A 152 -8.72 -4.95 4.73
C LYS A 152 -9.57 -3.70 4.44
N ASN A 153 -9.21 -2.55 5.01
CA ASN A 153 -10.12 -1.40 5.09
C ASN A 153 -9.64 -0.16 4.34
N HIS A 154 -8.49 -0.20 3.63
CA HIS A 154 -7.95 0.97 2.92
C HIS A 154 -8.85 1.47 1.76
N CYS A 155 -9.75 0.64 1.27
CA CYS A 155 -10.74 1.00 0.26
C CYS A 155 -12.07 1.46 0.83
N GLU A 156 -12.26 1.44 2.15
CA GLU A 156 -13.46 1.99 2.79
C GLU A 156 -13.48 3.51 2.64
N ARG A 157 -14.69 4.07 2.55
CA ARG A 157 -14.94 5.51 2.42
C ARG A 157 -15.82 5.99 3.56
N PHE A 158 -15.57 7.22 4.01
CA PHE A 158 -16.23 7.78 5.19
C PHE A 158 -17.76 7.75 5.09
N ASP A 159 -18.30 7.91 3.88
CA ASP A 159 -19.73 7.89 3.56
C ASP A 159 -20.32 6.47 3.38
N GLY A 160 -19.51 5.42 3.50
CA GLY A 160 -19.94 4.03 3.32
C GLY A 160 -19.96 3.57 1.87
N SER A 161 -19.54 4.39 0.91
CA SER A 161 -19.45 4.00 -0.52
C SER A 161 -18.24 3.09 -0.82
N GLY A 162 -17.36 2.88 0.16
CA GLY A 162 -16.18 2.04 0.03
C GLY A 162 -16.48 0.54 0.12
N TYR A 163 -15.43 -0.24 0.13
CA TYR A 163 -15.50 -1.71 0.21
C TYR A 163 -14.32 -2.26 1.03
N PRO A 164 -14.35 -3.53 1.49
CA PRO A 164 -15.34 -4.58 1.17
C PRO A 164 -16.59 -4.59 2.05
N GLN A 165 -16.66 -3.82 3.13
CA GLN A 165 -17.73 -3.90 4.13
C GLN A 165 -18.70 -2.71 4.10
N GLY A 166 -18.38 -1.62 3.40
CA GLY A 166 -19.16 -0.37 3.41
C GLY A 166 -19.19 0.27 4.80
N LEU A 167 -18.05 0.29 5.49
CA LEU A 167 -17.94 0.89 6.81
C LEU A 167 -18.13 2.40 6.73
N ILE A 168 -18.87 2.97 7.71
CA ILE A 168 -19.21 4.39 7.76
C ILE A 168 -18.44 5.07 8.90
N GLY A 169 -17.85 6.21 8.59
CA GLY A 169 -17.31 7.13 9.57
C GLY A 169 -16.26 6.51 10.48
N ASP A 170 -16.53 6.51 11.79
CA ASP A 170 -15.57 6.04 12.80
C ASP A 170 -15.49 4.52 12.95
N LYS A 171 -16.33 3.78 12.21
CA LYS A 171 -16.18 2.32 12.12
C LYS A 171 -14.96 1.91 11.29
N ILE A 172 -14.44 2.81 10.45
CA ILE A 172 -13.20 2.57 9.70
C ILE A 172 -12.01 2.77 10.66
N PRO A 173 -11.11 1.78 10.81
CA PRO A 173 -9.91 1.92 11.65
C PRO A 173 -9.06 3.13 11.23
N PHE A 174 -8.50 3.84 12.21
CA PHE A 174 -7.83 5.12 11.96
C PHE A 174 -6.69 5.01 10.94
N LEU A 175 -5.77 4.05 11.11
CA LEU A 175 -4.66 3.86 10.17
C LEU A 175 -5.14 3.43 8.77
N ALA A 176 -6.27 2.74 8.66
CA ALA A 176 -6.88 2.42 7.37
C ALA A 176 -7.46 3.67 6.68
N LYS A 177 -8.07 4.62 7.44
CA LYS A 177 -8.48 5.93 6.90
C LYS A 177 -7.26 6.66 6.30
N VAL A 178 -6.16 6.71 7.04
CA VAL A 178 -4.92 7.35 6.60
C VAL A 178 -4.39 6.67 5.34
N ALA A 179 -4.34 5.34 5.30
CA ALA A 179 -3.92 4.58 4.12
C ALA A 179 -4.81 4.87 2.90
N GLY A 180 -6.13 4.95 3.08
CA GLY A 180 -7.08 5.31 2.04
C GLY A 180 -6.85 6.72 1.49
N ILE A 181 -6.58 7.70 2.36
CA ILE A 181 -6.29 9.09 1.98
C ILE A 181 -5.03 9.16 1.11
N VAL A 182 -3.91 8.62 1.59
CA VAL A 182 -2.62 8.71 0.87
C VAL A 182 -2.63 7.93 -0.44
N THR A 183 -3.32 6.80 -0.50
CA THR A 183 -3.48 6.00 -1.71
C THR A 183 -4.32 6.75 -2.76
N THR A 184 -5.43 7.36 -2.33
CA THR A 184 -6.27 8.16 -3.23
C THR A 184 -5.53 9.40 -3.71
N TYR A 185 -4.80 10.08 -2.81
CA TYR A 185 -4.00 11.24 -3.19
C TYR A 185 -2.95 10.88 -4.26
N ASP A 186 -2.21 9.77 -4.08
CA ASP A 186 -1.25 9.31 -5.09
C ASP A 186 -1.94 9.03 -6.43
N ALA A 187 -3.11 8.39 -6.41
CA ALA A 187 -3.83 8.03 -7.62
C ALA A 187 -4.36 9.24 -8.41
N VAL A 188 -4.72 10.35 -7.74
CA VAL A 188 -5.28 11.54 -8.41
C VAL A 188 -4.22 12.57 -8.80
N THR A 189 -2.99 12.44 -8.30
CA THR A 189 -1.90 13.40 -8.58
C THR A 189 -0.84 12.86 -9.53
N ASN A 190 -0.91 11.58 -9.90
CA ASN A 190 -0.01 10.89 -10.83
C ASN A 190 -0.82 10.07 -11.86
#